data_ff6564defe760ffbc3d8202db42f163c
#
_entry.id   ff6564defe760ffbc3d8202db42f163c
#
_cell.length_a   1.000
_cell.length_b   1.000
_cell.length_c   1.000
_cell.angle_alpha   90.00
_cell.angle_beta   90.00
_cell.angle_gamma   90.00
#
_symmetry.space_group_name_H-M   'P 1'
#
loop_
_entity.id
_entity.type
_entity.pdbx_description
1 polymer ?
#
loop_
_entity_poly.entity_id
_entity_poly.type
_entity_poly.pdbx_seq_one_letter_code
_entity_poly.pdbx_strand_id
1 'polypeptide(L)'
;MEGNIFEKILGQESLFIDRKMFDHAFEPDSLPHRGNEVDSLVRNLVDALNGHIPSNMLLYGVPGSGKTVVTRYVLSQLLDKGLEMGEPVFSYEINCRNIDTKYRVVQNIASHLSRRGDSPIPFTGWPTDRVLDTLVSRMDREGGVHIIVLDEIDNLSLIHISEPTRPRLI
;
A
#
# COMPACT_ATOMS: atom_id res chain seq x y z
N MET A 1 -3.31 -13.88 -51.31
CA MET A 1 -3.77 -14.05 -49.92
C MET A 1 -2.88 -13.15 -49.08
N GLU A 2 -3.44 -12.07 -48.58
CA GLU A 2 -2.72 -11.18 -47.66
C GLU A 2 -2.56 -11.89 -46.34
N GLY A 3 -1.32 -12.15 -45.94
CA GLY A 3 -1.02 -12.76 -44.63
C GLY A 3 -1.54 -11.89 -43.50
N ASN A 4 -1.93 -12.52 -42.40
CA ASN A 4 -2.47 -11.84 -41.22
C ASN A 4 -1.51 -10.73 -40.77
N ILE A 5 -2.02 -9.50 -40.58
CA ILE A 5 -1.25 -8.31 -40.20
C ILE A 5 -0.46 -8.57 -38.92
N PHE A 6 -0.95 -9.42 -38.02
CA PHE A 6 -0.29 -9.81 -36.78
C PHE A 6 0.96 -10.67 -37.02
N GLU A 7 1.02 -11.48 -38.10
CA GLU A 7 2.20 -12.32 -38.41
C GLU A 7 3.41 -11.49 -38.77
N LYS A 8 3.19 -10.31 -39.41
CA LYS A 8 4.29 -9.38 -39.72
C LYS A 8 4.91 -8.73 -38.49
N ILE A 9 4.12 -8.58 -37.42
CA ILE A 9 4.58 -7.94 -36.18
C ILE A 9 5.16 -9.00 -35.22
N LEU A 10 4.61 -10.19 -35.20
CA LEU A 10 5.10 -11.30 -34.36
C LEU A 10 6.50 -11.80 -34.79
N GLY A 11 6.86 -11.61 -36.07
CA GLY A 11 8.18 -11.94 -36.60
C GLY A 11 9.26 -10.88 -36.39
N GLN A 12 8.94 -9.71 -35.81
CA GLN A 12 9.92 -8.68 -35.51
C GLN A 12 10.55 -8.93 -34.13
N GLU A 13 11.88 -8.75 -34.04
CA GLU A 13 12.57 -8.79 -32.76
C GLU A 13 11.97 -7.74 -31.82
N SER A 14 11.63 -8.15 -30.60
CA SER A 14 11.10 -7.24 -29.59
C SER A 14 12.17 -6.22 -29.22
N LEU A 15 11.85 -4.93 -29.30
CA LEU A 15 12.69 -3.84 -28.79
C LEU A 15 12.91 -3.92 -27.28
N PHE A 16 12.10 -4.72 -26.59
CA PHE A 16 12.16 -4.87 -25.14
C PHE A 16 12.77 -6.22 -24.79
N ILE A 17 13.82 -6.21 -23.98
CA ILE A 17 14.49 -7.42 -23.45
C ILE A 17 13.54 -8.11 -22.46
N ASP A 18 12.86 -7.35 -21.61
CA ASP A 18 11.84 -7.84 -20.71
C ASP A 18 10.67 -6.83 -20.61
N ARG A 19 9.49 -7.25 -21.08
CA ARG A 19 8.27 -6.44 -21.01
C ARG A 19 7.67 -6.39 -19.60
N LYS A 20 8.03 -7.31 -18.72
CA LYS A 20 7.55 -7.34 -17.34
C LYS A 20 8.00 -6.11 -16.53
N MET A 21 9.13 -5.50 -16.92
CA MET A 21 9.62 -4.26 -16.29
C MET A 21 8.65 -3.08 -16.41
N PHE A 22 7.67 -3.14 -17.32
CA PHE A 22 6.65 -2.10 -17.51
C PHE A 22 5.34 -2.43 -16.80
N ASP A 23 5.27 -3.57 -16.11
CA ASP A 23 4.10 -3.90 -15.31
C ASP A 23 4.08 -3.03 -14.04
N HIS A 24 2.89 -2.55 -13.69
CA HIS A 24 2.69 -1.80 -12.43
C HIS A 24 2.99 -2.63 -11.18
N ALA A 25 3.00 -3.95 -11.31
CA ALA A 25 3.33 -4.90 -10.24
C ALA A 25 4.81 -5.31 -10.24
N PHE A 26 5.65 -4.72 -11.13
CA PHE A 26 7.08 -5.06 -11.18
C PHE A 26 7.81 -4.59 -9.93
N GLU A 27 8.43 -5.52 -9.23
CA GLU A 27 9.33 -5.27 -8.11
C GLU A 27 10.77 -5.48 -8.58
N PRO A 28 11.60 -4.42 -8.64
CA PRO A 28 12.99 -4.55 -9.04
C PRO A 28 13.82 -5.20 -7.94
N ASP A 29 14.78 -6.06 -8.31
CA ASP A 29 15.72 -6.69 -7.38
C ASP A 29 16.64 -5.67 -6.67
N SER A 30 16.83 -4.50 -7.24
CA SER A 30 17.63 -3.41 -6.68
C SER A 30 17.17 -2.06 -7.17
N LEU A 31 17.38 -1.03 -6.35
CA LEU A 31 17.05 0.36 -6.67
C LEU A 31 18.33 1.20 -6.76
N PRO A 32 18.99 1.28 -7.94
CA PRO A 32 20.18 2.10 -8.11
C PRO A 32 19.87 3.58 -7.83
N HIS A 33 20.81 4.25 -7.16
CA HIS A 33 20.73 5.68 -6.82
C HIS A 33 19.59 6.10 -5.88
N ARG A 34 19.00 5.14 -5.12
CA ARG A 34 17.92 5.38 -4.14
C ARG A 34 18.30 4.98 -2.71
N GLY A 35 19.61 4.86 -2.43
CA GLY A 35 20.06 4.40 -1.12
C GLY A 35 19.57 5.26 0.04
N ASN A 36 19.57 6.58 -0.10
CA ASN A 36 19.13 7.48 0.97
C ASN A 36 17.64 7.34 1.29
N GLU A 37 16.79 7.22 0.27
CA GLU A 37 15.36 7.03 0.42
C GLU A 37 15.04 5.68 1.03
N VAL A 38 15.71 4.62 0.57
CA VAL A 38 15.60 3.26 1.13
C VAL A 38 16.04 3.27 2.60
N ASP A 39 17.22 3.81 2.93
CA ASP A 39 17.73 3.88 4.30
C ASP A 39 16.78 4.63 5.23
N SER A 40 16.20 5.73 4.76
CA SER A 40 15.23 6.51 5.54
C SER A 40 13.99 5.71 5.89
N LEU A 41 13.43 4.97 4.92
CA LEU A 41 12.27 4.09 5.15
C LEU A 41 12.63 2.93 6.08
N VAL A 42 13.75 2.26 5.84
CA VAL A 42 14.21 1.14 6.67
C VAL A 42 14.37 1.55 8.13
N ARG A 43 15.02 2.71 8.41
CA ARG A 43 15.20 3.22 9.78
C ARG A 43 13.86 3.45 10.50
N ASN A 44 12.83 3.88 9.79
CA ASN A 44 11.52 4.11 10.38
C ASN A 44 10.72 2.82 10.57
N LEU A 45 10.92 1.83 9.69
CA LEU A 45 10.12 0.60 9.68
C LEU A 45 10.77 -0.56 10.46
N VAL A 46 12.06 -0.45 10.80
CA VAL A 46 12.81 -1.52 11.49
C VAL A 46 12.19 -1.91 12.83
N ASP A 47 11.52 -1.00 13.51
CA ASP A 47 10.86 -1.26 14.80
C ASP A 47 9.73 -2.30 14.66
N ALA A 48 9.12 -2.42 13.48
CA ALA A 48 8.12 -3.44 13.20
C ALA A 48 8.67 -4.88 13.34
N LEU A 49 9.96 -5.09 13.04
CA LEU A 49 10.64 -6.37 13.22
C LEU A 49 10.87 -6.75 14.70
N ASN A 50 10.67 -5.80 15.61
CA ASN A 50 10.73 -6.01 17.06
C ASN A 50 9.32 -6.00 17.69
N GLY A 51 8.27 -6.08 16.87
CA GLY A 51 6.88 -6.03 17.34
C GLY A 51 6.42 -4.64 17.80
N HIS A 52 7.18 -3.57 17.53
CA HIS A 52 6.82 -2.21 17.87
C HIS A 52 6.15 -1.50 16.70
N ILE A 53 5.20 -0.61 17.01
CA ILE A 53 4.49 0.18 16.00
C ILE A 53 5.40 1.30 15.49
N PRO A 54 5.76 1.32 14.19
CA PRO A 54 6.55 2.39 13.60
C PRO A 54 5.83 3.73 13.63
N SER A 55 6.58 4.83 13.52
CA SER A 55 5.99 6.16 13.36
C SER A 55 5.30 6.31 12.00
N ASN A 56 4.20 7.07 11.96
CA ASN A 56 3.56 7.42 10.70
C ASN A 56 4.50 8.24 9.81
N MET A 57 4.52 7.94 8.52
CA MET A 57 5.37 8.60 7.54
C MET A 57 4.56 9.20 6.41
N LEU A 58 5.03 10.32 5.90
CA LEU A 58 4.51 10.94 4.69
C LEU A 58 5.62 11.04 3.64
N LEU A 59 5.45 10.31 2.53
CA LEU A 59 6.34 10.39 1.37
C LEU A 59 5.78 11.39 0.37
N TYR A 60 6.55 12.43 0.07
CA TYR A 60 6.16 13.44 -0.90
C TYR A 60 7.27 13.64 -1.95
N GLY A 61 6.89 14.14 -3.10
CA GLY A 61 7.80 14.40 -4.22
C GLY A 61 7.06 14.43 -5.55
N VAL A 62 7.76 14.84 -6.60
CA VAL A 62 7.17 14.98 -7.93
C VAL A 62 6.61 13.65 -8.46
N PRO A 63 5.56 13.68 -9.31
CA PRO A 63 5.08 12.49 -9.99
C PRO A 63 6.21 11.79 -10.75
N GLY A 64 6.20 10.45 -10.77
CA GLY A 64 7.25 9.66 -11.43
C GLY A 64 8.59 9.58 -10.69
N SER A 65 8.74 10.16 -9.49
CA SER A 65 9.98 10.09 -8.70
C SER A 65 10.26 8.71 -8.09
N GLY A 66 9.40 7.72 -8.28
CA GLY A 66 9.60 6.36 -7.80
C GLY A 66 9.17 6.10 -6.35
N LYS A 67 8.37 6.97 -5.74
CA LYS A 67 7.88 6.80 -4.35
C LYS A 67 7.26 5.42 -4.11
N THR A 68 6.31 5.03 -4.94
CA THR A 68 5.60 3.75 -4.85
C THR A 68 6.55 2.56 -4.98
N VAL A 69 7.49 2.63 -5.92
CA VAL A 69 8.47 1.55 -6.15
C VAL A 69 9.42 1.39 -4.95
N VAL A 70 9.94 2.50 -4.41
CA VAL A 70 10.80 2.46 -3.21
C VAL A 70 10.04 1.91 -2.02
N THR A 71 8.78 2.33 -1.82
CA THR A 71 7.95 1.83 -0.71
C THR A 71 7.70 0.33 -0.83
N ARG A 72 7.31 -0.17 -1.99
CA ARG A 72 7.08 -1.60 -2.24
C ARG A 72 8.35 -2.41 -2.02
N TYR A 73 9.47 -1.95 -2.57
CA TYR A 73 10.76 -2.61 -2.40
C TYR A 73 11.15 -2.76 -0.92
N VAL A 74 11.02 -1.70 -0.11
CA VAL A 74 11.34 -1.76 1.31
C VAL A 74 10.35 -2.64 2.07
N LEU A 75 9.07 -2.58 1.72
CA LEU A 75 8.06 -3.42 2.38
C LEU A 75 8.24 -4.90 2.04
N SER A 76 8.57 -5.29 0.81
CA SER A 76 8.83 -6.69 0.48
C SER A 76 9.99 -7.23 1.32
N GLN A 77 11.11 -6.48 1.42
CA GLN A 77 12.25 -6.86 2.26
C GLN A 77 11.88 -6.95 3.76
N LEU A 78 11.02 -6.05 4.23
CA LEU A 78 10.55 -6.05 5.61
C LEU A 78 9.69 -7.28 5.91
N LEU A 79 8.76 -7.64 5.02
CA LEU A 79 7.88 -8.79 5.17
C LEU A 79 8.68 -10.10 5.16
N ASP A 80 9.63 -10.24 4.22
CA ASP A 80 10.52 -11.40 4.15
C ASP A 80 11.34 -11.54 5.43
N LYS A 81 11.89 -10.43 5.93
CA LYS A 81 12.67 -10.42 7.17
C LYS A 81 11.82 -10.71 8.40
N GLY A 82 10.61 -10.18 8.47
CA GLY A 82 9.65 -10.49 9.54
C GLY A 82 9.33 -11.99 9.57
N LEU A 83 9.11 -12.60 8.39
CA LEU A 83 8.87 -14.03 8.27
C LEU A 83 10.07 -14.86 8.75
N GLU A 84 11.31 -14.48 8.36
CA GLU A 84 12.53 -15.15 8.84
C GLU A 84 12.71 -15.07 10.36
N MET A 85 12.35 -13.93 10.95
CA MET A 85 12.49 -13.69 12.40
C MET A 85 11.32 -14.30 13.23
N GLY A 86 10.25 -14.73 12.56
CA GLY A 86 9.02 -15.20 13.22
C GLY A 86 8.18 -14.06 13.80
N GLU A 87 8.43 -12.82 13.38
CA GLU A 87 7.67 -11.65 13.77
C GLU A 87 6.61 -11.34 12.71
N PRO A 88 5.31 -11.46 13.01
CA PRO A 88 4.27 -11.24 12.02
C PRO A 88 4.14 -9.75 11.68
N VAL A 89 4.54 -9.41 10.47
CA VAL A 89 4.34 -8.07 9.87
C VAL A 89 3.43 -8.21 8.67
N PHE A 90 2.44 -7.34 8.56
CA PHE A 90 1.47 -7.32 7.47
C PHE A 90 1.50 -5.96 6.78
N SER A 91 1.35 -5.93 5.45
CA SER A 91 1.21 -4.68 4.71
C SER A 91 -0.04 -4.67 3.83
N TYR A 92 -0.69 -3.51 3.76
CA TYR A 92 -1.88 -3.27 2.95
C TYR A 92 -1.65 -2.02 2.12
N GLU A 93 -1.58 -2.17 0.81
CA GLU A 93 -1.44 -1.05 -0.12
C GLU A 93 -2.80 -0.69 -0.71
N ILE A 94 -3.18 0.57 -0.59
CA ILE A 94 -4.43 1.11 -1.10
C ILE A 94 -4.12 2.28 -2.01
N ASN A 95 -4.52 2.17 -3.28
CA ASN A 95 -4.47 3.28 -4.21
C ASN A 95 -5.73 4.14 -4.05
N CYS A 96 -5.55 5.35 -3.51
CA CYS A 96 -6.64 6.29 -3.23
C CYS A 96 -7.25 6.92 -4.49
N ARG A 97 -6.66 6.70 -5.67
CA ARG A 97 -7.29 7.06 -6.94
C ARG A 97 -8.59 6.27 -7.21
N ASN A 98 -8.63 5.03 -6.73
CA ASN A 98 -9.78 4.14 -6.91
C ASN A 98 -10.71 4.11 -5.69
N ILE A 99 -10.28 4.68 -4.57
CA ILE A 99 -11.00 4.67 -3.29
C ILE A 99 -11.01 6.09 -2.73
N ASP A 100 -12.12 6.76 -2.84
CA ASP A 100 -12.29 8.19 -2.63
C ASP A 100 -12.79 8.59 -1.23
N THR A 101 -13.15 7.63 -0.38
CA THR A 101 -13.71 7.90 0.94
C THR A 101 -13.01 7.13 2.06
N LYS A 102 -12.93 7.74 3.25
CA LYS A 102 -12.40 7.09 4.46
C LYS A 102 -13.10 5.76 4.75
N TYR A 103 -14.43 5.72 4.59
CA TYR A 103 -15.22 4.50 4.78
C TYR A 103 -14.70 3.36 3.89
N ARG A 104 -14.51 3.63 2.60
CA ARG A 104 -14.07 2.61 1.65
C ARG A 104 -12.64 2.14 1.87
N VAL A 105 -11.75 3.03 2.33
CA VAL A 105 -10.39 2.66 2.74
C VAL A 105 -10.46 1.65 3.89
N VAL A 106 -11.15 1.98 4.98
CA VAL A 106 -11.26 1.10 6.16
C VAL A 106 -11.98 -0.20 5.80
N GLN A 107 -13.06 -0.12 5.02
CA GLN A 107 -13.84 -1.27 4.56
C GLN A 107 -12.99 -2.22 3.71
N ASN A 108 -12.16 -1.69 2.83
CA ASN A 108 -11.28 -2.48 1.96
C ASN A 108 -10.27 -3.27 2.80
N ILE A 109 -9.54 -2.61 3.71
CA ILE A 109 -8.55 -3.27 4.59
C ILE A 109 -9.25 -4.33 5.44
N ALA A 110 -10.37 -3.97 6.07
CA ALA A 110 -11.10 -4.90 6.92
C ALA A 110 -11.63 -6.11 6.14
N SER A 111 -11.96 -5.94 4.87
CA SER A 111 -12.39 -7.05 4.01
C SER A 111 -11.24 -8.00 3.66
N HIS A 112 -10.03 -7.49 3.47
CA HIS A 112 -8.84 -8.33 3.28
C HIS A 112 -8.52 -9.21 4.49
N LEU A 113 -8.83 -8.73 5.71
CA LEU A 113 -8.67 -9.47 6.97
C LEU A 113 -9.86 -10.39 7.29
N SER A 114 -10.78 -10.58 6.37
CA SER A 114 -11.97 -11.41 6.58
C SER A 114 -11.61 -12.90 6.55
N ARG A 115 -12.03 -13.64 7.56
CA ARG A 115 -11.90 -15.10 7.62
C ARG A 115 -13.24 -15.78 7.32
N ARG A 116 -13.18 -17.08 7.07
CA ARG A 116 -14.40 -17.88 6.87
C ARG A 116 -15.27 -17.83 8.12
N GLY A 117 -16.50 -17.34 7.97
CA GLY A 117 -17.44 -17.14 9.08
C GLY A 117 -17.58 -15.69 9.56
N ASP A 118 -16.71 -14.79 9.12
CA ASP A 118 -16.89 -13.36 9.40
C ASP A 118 -18.07 -12.79 8.59
N SER A 119 -18.82 -11.90 9.22
CA SER A 119 -19.85 -11.16 8.50
C SER A 119 -19.22 -10.23 7.47
N PRO A 120 -19.71 -10.23 6.20
CA PRO A 120 -19.20 -9.31 5.19
C PRO A 120 -19.52 -7.87 5.56
N ILE A 121 -18.57 -6.98 5.35
CA ILE A 121 -18.76 -5.55 5.55
C ILE A 121 -19.37 -4.98 4.26
N PRO A 122 -20.56 -4.39 4.30
CA PRO A 122 -21.20 -3.84 3.11
C PRO A 122 -20.41 -2.65 2.56
N PHE A 123 -20.54 -2.40 1.27
CA PHE A 123 -19.90 -1.24 0.63
C PHE A 123 -20.42 0.10 1.13
N THR A 124 -21.62 0.13 1.68
CA THR A 124 -22.27 1.32 2.25
C THR A 124 -23.25 0.88 3.35
N GLY A 125 -23.65 1.84 4.19
CA GLY A 125 -24.75 1.65 5.14
C GLY A 125 -24.33 1.41 6.58
N TRP A 126 -23.11 0.97 6.86
CA TRP A 126 -22.62 0.96 8.24
C TRP A 126 -22.02 2.31 8.61
N PRO A 127 -22.12 2.73 9.85
CA PRO A 127 -21.33 3.85 10.36
C PRO A 127 -19.83 3.57 10.22
N THR A 128 -19.04 4.59 9.86
CA THR A 128 -17.58 4.44 9.70
C THR A 128 -16.91 3.91 10.96
N ASP A 129 -17.36 4.35 12.13
CA ASP A 129 -16.83 3.89 13.42
C ASP A 129 -17.00 2.39 13.61
N ARG A 130 -18.16 1.85 13.24
CA ARG A 130 -18.39 0.40 13.29
C ARG A 130 -17.47 -0.39 12.37
N VAL A 131 -17.18 0.15 11.19
CA VAL A 131 -16.24 -0.49 10.25
C VAL A 131 -14.82 -0.42 10.79
N LEU A 132 -14.44 0.70 11.42
CA LEU A 132 -13.15 0.87 12.08
C LEU A 132 -12.98 -0.11 13.25
N ASP A 133 -13.97 -0.23 14.12
CA ASP A 133 -13.96 -1.20 15.24
C ASP A 133 -13.81 -2.64 14.71
N THR A 134 -14.49 -2.96 13.61
CA THR A 134 -14.36 -4.27 12.96
C THR A 134 -12.95 -4.48 12.42
N LEU A 135 -12.35 -3.45 11.80
CA LEU A 135 -10.97 -3.49 11.32
C LEU A 135 -10.00 -3.76 12.46
N VAL A 136 -10.07 -2.96 13.54
CA VAL A 136 -9.20 -3.10 14.73
C VAL A 136 -9.33 -4.50 15.32
N SER A 137 -10.56 -4.98 15.53
CA SER A 137 -10.79 -6.33 16.05
C SER A 137 -10.21 -7.43 15.18
N ARG A 138 -10.20 -7.24 13.86
CA ARG A 138 -9.59 -8.20 12.93
C ARG A 138 -8.06 -8.14 12.96
N MET A 139 -7.47 -6.95 13.05
CA MET A 139 -6.04 -6.76 13.24
C MET A 139 -5.55 -7.38 14.55
N ASP A 140 -6.25 -7.12 15.65
CA ASP A 140 -5.93 -7.69 16.96
C ASP A 140 -5.98 -9.22 16.94
N ARG A 141 -6.92 -9.80 16.21
CA ARG A 141 -7.04 -11.26 16.03
C ARG A 141 -5.88 -11.85 15.23
N GLU A 142 -5.38 -11.15 14.22
CA GLU A 142 -4.21 -11.58 13.44
C GLU A 142 -2.93 -11.43 14.27
N GLY A 143 -2.88 -10.42 15.14
CA GLY A 143 -1.68 -10.04 15.88
C GLY A 143 -0.63 -9.39 15.00
N GLY A 144 0.55 -9.12 15.57
CA GLY A 144 1.67 -8.54 14.84
C GLY A 144 1.52 -7.05 14.50
N VAL A 145 2.37 -6.57 13.61
CA VAL A 145 2.38 -5.17 13.17
C VAL A 145 1.74 -5.03 11.80
N HIS A 146 0.75 -4.14 11.70
CA HIS A 146 0.03 -3.87 10.46
C HIS A 146 0.43 -2.52 9.89
N ILE A 147 1.00 -2.51 8.68
CA ILE A 147 1.43 -1.31 7.96
C ILE A 147 0.43 -1.02 6.85
N ILE A 148 -0.17 0.16 6.88
CA ILE A 148 -1.12 0.61 5.88
C ILE A 148 -0.44 1.65 5.01
N VAL A 149 -0.37 1.39 3.71
CA VAL A 149 0.16 2.32 2.70
C VAL A 149 -1.00 2.91 1.92
N LEU A 150 -1.11 4.22 1.96
CA LEU A 150 -2.07 4.99 1.18
C LEU A 150 -1.32 5.68 0.05
N ASP A 151 -1.41 5.13 -1.15
CA ASP A 151 -0.82 5.75 -2.34
C ASP A 151 -1.79 6.75 -2.97
N GLU A 152 -1.26 7.84 -3.54
CA GLU A 152 -2.03 8.92 -4.15
C GLU A 152 -3.11 9.51 -3.22
N ILE A 153 -2.74 9.75 -1.97
CA ILE A 153 -3.62 10.23 -0.90
C ILE A 153 -4.29 11.58 -1.22
N ASP A 154 -3.73 12.36 -2.11
CA ASP A 154 -4.28 13.61 -2.62
C ASP A 154 -5.62 13.42 -3.37
N ASN A 155 -5.91 12.23 -3.85
CA ASN A 155 -7.20 11.87 -4.45
C ASN A 155 -8.27 11.53 -3.40
N LEU A 156 -7.89 11.30 -2.14
CA LEU A 156 -8.86 11.09 -1.07
C LEU A 156 -9.61 12.40 -0.85
N SER A 157 -10.94 12.37 -1.03
CA SER A 157 -11.78 13.55 -0.80
C SER A 157 -11.56 14.10 0.61
N LEU A 158 -10.86 15.23 0.68
CA LEU A 158 -10.56 15.95 1.92
C LEU A 158 -11.78 16.64 2.55
N ILE A 159 -12.96 16.52 1.94
CA ILE A 159 -14.21 17.17 2.37
C ILE A 159 -14.57 16.84 3.83
N HIS A 160 -13.89 15.88 4.46
CA HIS A 160 -14.11 15.48 5.85
C HIS A 160 -12.84 15.34 6.71
N ILE A 161 -11.71 15.89 6.29
CA ILE A 161 -10.68 16.23 7.26
C ILE A 161 -11.21 17.53 7.91
N SER A 162 -11.95 17.37 9.03
CA SER A 162 -12.29 18.49 9.89
C SER A 162 -11.03 19.31 10.08
N GLU A 163 -11.10 20.60 9.72
CA GLU A 163 -10.06 21.57 10.03
C GLU A 163 -9.55 21.32 11.45
N PRO A 164 -8.23 21.28 11.66
CA PRO A 164 -7.72 21.28 13.02
C PRO A 164 -8.37 22.49 13.68
N THR A 165 -9.18 22.26 14.70
CA THR A 165 -9.76 23.31 15.52
C THR A 165 -8.61 24.20 15.96
N ARG A 166 -8.51 25.38 15.32
CA ARG A 166 -7.57 26.41 15.74
C ARG A 166 -7.86 26.67 17.22
N PRO A 167 -6.88 26.56 18.11
CA PRO A 167 -7.11 26.99 19.49
C PRO A 167 -7.52 28.43 19.41
N ARG A 168 -8.72 28.74 19.92
CA ARG A 168 -9.13 30.14 20.14
C ARG A 168 -8.19 30.69 21.21
N LEU A 169 -7.28 31.56 20.79
CA LEU A 169 -6.57 32.42 21.72
C LEU A 169 -7.63 33.32 22.39
N ILE A 170 -7.78 33.13 23.68
CA ILE A 170 -8.45 34.08 24.59
C ILE A 170 -7.46 35.18 24.94
#